data_76e3034bc1ea6b44bd351a2d2e4acda0
#
_entry.id   76e3034bc1ea6b44bd351a2d2e4acda0
#
_cell.length_a   1.000
_cell.length_b   1.000
_cell.length_c   1.000
_cell.angle_alpha   90.00
_cell.angle_beta   90.00
_cell.angle_gamma   90.00
#
_symmetry.space_group_name_H-M   'P 1'
#
loop_
_entity.id
_entity.type
_entity.pdbx_description
1 polymer ?
#
loop_
_entity_poly.entity_id
_entity_poly.type
_entity_poly.pdbx_seq_one_letter_code
_entity_poly.pdbx_strand_id
1 'polypeptide(L)'
;MALTDQTFLQLITRLAHEMNDCVALEATTNGSTTTFVDNVNVNASRESYDGWEIFFTSSPNLGEIATVTGTSSNTITFTPALTSTTTGSTAILVNKRGRGFRIQDYKRAINGAIQDFNGTALIPTIETISPVFDADDGYLTVPADLAEAYRIEYQNTQGRWLEVKWASRAGSDGWTAEPSAAVIRIEGPPADAANGYTVRIHGYKRQALLSALTDTCAFDSGGIVARAAYLLTRSALDRDPKYAQQVLLYRQEAEEAMSRLRVLRDPRTRTVRN
;
A
#
# COMPACT_ATOMS: atom_id res chain seq x y z
N MET A 1 -7.14 19.04 2.71
CA MET A 1 -7.41 17.97 3.70
C MET A 1 -6.21 17.05 3.65
N ALA A 2 -5.44 16.95 4.72
CA ALA A 2 -4.29 16.04 4.72
C ALA A 2 -4.84 14.63 4.61
N LEU A 3 -4.43 13.91 3.56
CA LEU A 3 -4.68 12.48 3.42
C LEU A 3 -3.90 11.82 4.55
N THR A 4 -4.59 11.20 5.49
CA THR A 4 -3.93 10.39 6.51
C THR A 4 -3.56 9.07 5.87
N ASP A 5 -2.24 8.82 5.76
CA ASP A 5 -1.73 7.54 5.31
C ASP A 5 -2.36 6.42 6.14
N GLN A 6 -2.90 5.41 5.46
CA GLN A 6 -3.46 4.24 6.13
C GLN A 6 -2.51 3.06 6.01
N THR A 7 -2.41 2.30 7.11
CA THR A 7 -1.61 1.08 7.12
C THR A 7 -2.28 -0.03 6.30
N PHE A 8 -1.48 -0.99 5.86
CA PHE A 8 -2.01 -2.17 5.14
C PHE A 8 -3.06 -2.92 5.98
N LEU A 9 -2.83 -3.05 7.29
CA LEU A 9 -3.80 -3.62 8.22
C LEU A 9 -5.14 -2.87 8.17
N GLN A 10 -5.10 -1.54 8.24
CA GLN A 10 -6.32 -0.71 8.21
C GLN A 10 -7.06 -0.85 6.88
N LEU A 11 -6.33 -0.93 5.76
CA LEU A 11 -6.93 -1.13 4.44
C LEU A 11 -7.60 -2.51 4.32
N ILE A 12 -6.95 -3.58 4.81
CA ILE A 12 -7.52 -4.94 4.82
C ILE A 12 -8.82 -4.95 5.64
N THR A 13 -8.79 -4.43 6.86
CA THR A 13 -9.95 -4.40 7.75
C THR A 13 -11.09 -3.59 7.12
N ARG A 14 -10.79 -2.40 6.59
CA ARG A 14 -11.78 -1.55 5.94
C ARG A 14 -12.41 -2.23 4.73
N LEU A 15 -11.59 -2.86 3.87
CA LEU A 15 -12.08 -3.57 2.69
C LEU A 15 -12.98 -4.76 3.08
N ALA A 16 -12.62 -5.52 4.11
CA ALA A 16 -13.44 -6.62 4.60
C ALA A 16 -14.81 -6.13 5.14
N HIS A 17 -14.84 -4.98 5.81
CA HIS A 17 -16.09 -4.32 6.23
C HIS A 17 -16.91 -3.83 5.03
N GLU A 18 -16.29 -3.18 4.05
CA GLU A 18 -16.95 -2.70 2.83
C GLU A 18 -17.61 -3.84 2.06
N MET A 19 -16.94 -5.00 2.02
CA MET A 19 -17.47 -6.21 1.38
C MET A 19 -18.57 -6.89 2.18
N ASN A 20 -18.87 -6.43 3.40
CA ASN A 20 -19.78 -7.07 4.35
C ASN A 20 -19.49 -8.56 4.56
N ASP A 21 -18.21 -8.93 4.52
CA ASP A 21 -17.70 -10.31 4.63
C ASP A 21 -16.92 -10.53 5.92
N CYS A 22 -17.09 -9.68 6.91
CA CYS A 22 -16.38 -9.84 8.17
C CYS A 22 -17.25 -9.62 9.40
N VAL A 23 -16.79 -10.23 10.50
CA VAL A 23 -17.26 -9.97 11.85
C VAL A 23 -16.07 -9.49 12.67
N ALA A 24 -16.18 -8.29 13.24
CA ALA A 24 -15.16 -7.78 14.16
C ALA A 24 -15.27 -8.48 15.51
N LEU A 25 -14.13 -8.83 16.08
CA LEU A 25 -14.02 -9.52 17.36
C LEU A 25 -13.12 -8.73 18.31
N GLU A 26 -13.50 -8.74 19.59
CA GLU A 26 -12.69 -8.25 20.69
C GLU A 26 -12.73 -9.26 21.84
N ALA A 27 -11.57 -9.74 22.28
CA ALA A 27 -11.48 -10.71 23.35
C ALA A 27 -11.97 -10.10 24.67
N THR A 28 -13.10 -10.57 25.17
CA THR A 28 -13.71 -10.12 26.43
C THR A 28 -13.10 -10.78 27.65
N THR A 29 -12.47 -11.94 27.45
CA THR A 29 -11.71 -12.69 28.46
C THR A 29 -10.51 -13.35 27.80
N ASN A 30 -9.54 -13.79 28.62
CA ASN A 30 -8.40 -14.51 28.12
C ASN A 30 -8.82 -15.83 27.48
N GLY A 31 -8.31 -16.06 26.27
CA GLY A 31 -8.42 -17.34 25.59
C GLY A 31 -7.18 -18.21 25.81
N SER A 32 -7.02 -19.21 24.97
CA SER A 32 -5.87 -20.10 24.96
C SER A 32 -5.09 -19.95 23.65
N THR A 33 -4.15 -20.85 23.41
CA THR A 33 -3.40 -20.93 22.14
C THR A 33 -4.26 -21.34 20.95
N THR A 34 -5.47 -21.85 21.18
CA THR A 34 -6.41 -22.33 20.16
C THR A 34 -7.81 -21.77 20.33
N THR A 35 -8.03 -20.85 21.27
CA THR A 35 -9.37 -20.29 21.52
C THR A 35 -9.34 -18.77 21.61
N PHE A 36 -10.42 -18.16 21.12
CA PHE A 36 -10.74 -16.74 21.23
C PHE A 36 -12.13 -16.59 21.86
N VAL A 37 -12.26 -15.78 22.89
CA VAL A 37 -13.51 -15.63 23.65
C VAL A 37 -14.03 -14.21 23.51
N ASP A 38 -15.20 -14.06 22.88
CA ASP A 38 -15.89 -12.78 22.70
C ASP A 38 -17.37 -12.94 23.07
N ASN A 39 -17.74 -12.42 24.23
CA ASN A 39 -19.12 -12.51 24.79
C ASN A 39 -20.11 -11.58 24.06
N VAL A 40 -19.63 -10.68 23.23
CA VAL A 40 -20.45 -9.65 22.58
C VAL A 40 -20.81 -10.06 21.16
N ASN A 41 -19.80 -10.43 20.37
CA ASN A 41 -19.96 -10.63 18.93
C ASN A 41 -20.11 -12.11 18.56
N VAL A 42 -19.67 -13.03 19.42
CA VAL A 42 -19.77 -14.48 19.18
C VAL A 42 -20.97 -15.05 19.89
N ASN A 43 -21.86 -15.66 19.13
CA ASN A 43 -23.03 -16.37 19.67
C ASN A 43 -23.32 -17.63 18.83
N ALA A 44 -22.87 -18.77 19.30
CA ALA A 44 -23.03 -20.07 18.64
C ALA A 44 -24.47 -20.47 18.37
N SER A 45 -25.43 -19.94 19.12
CA SER A 45 -26.86 -20.22 18.88
C SER A 45 -27.42 -19.43 17.69
N ARG A 46 -26.73 -18.38 17.26
CA ARG A 46 -27.12 -17.57 16.10
C ARG A 46 -26.36 -17.95 14.84
N GLU A 47 -25.07 -18.19 14.95
CA GLU A 47 -24.21 -18.50 13.81
C GLU A 47 -23.03 -19.40 14.21
N SER A 48 -22.76 -20.43 13.40
CA SER A 48 -21.50 -21.17 13.46
C SER A 48 -20.49 -20.53 12.54
N TYR A 49 -19.29 -20.31 13.07
CA TYR A 49 -18.17 -19.74 12.31
C TYR A 49 -17.21 -20.81 11.79
N ASP A 50 -17.59 -22.07 11.83
CA ASP A 50 -16.74 -23.18 11.38
C ASP A 50 -16.36 -23.04 9.91
N GLY A 51 -15.07 -23.14 9.63
CA GLY A 51 -14.51 -22.97 8.29
C GLY A 51 -14.22 -21.52 7.88
N TRP A 52 -14.51 -20.54 8.75
CA TRP A 52 -14.08 -19.16 8.52
C TRP A 52 -12.59 -18.99 8.80
N GLU A 53 -11.99 -17.93 8.26
CA GLU A 53 -10.67 -17.48 8.65
C GLU A 53 -10.77 -16.45 9.78
N ILE A 54 -9.96 -16.62 10.83
CA ILE A 54 -9.71 -15.60 11.84
C ILE A 54 -8.39 -14.92 11.55
N PHE A 55 -8.41 -13.60 11.44
CA PHE A 55 -7.24 -12.77 11.22
C PHE A 55 -7.03 -11.83 12.39
N PHE A 56 -5.90 -11.95 13.05
CA PHE A 56 -5.60 -11.19 14.25
C PHE A 56 -5.08 -9.79 13.89
N THR A 57 -5.72 -8.78 14.46
CA THR A 57 -5.46 -7.36 14.18
C THR A 57 -4.71 -6.66 15.30
N SER A 58 -4.40 -7.37 16.40
CA SER A 58 -3.59 -6.87 17.52
C SER A 58 -2.61 -7.91 18.04
N SER A 59 -1.62 -7.43 18.84
CA SER A 59 -0.73 -8.31 19.60
C SER A 59 -1.50 -9.21 20.58
N PRO A 60 -0.96 -10.40 20.92
CA PRO A 60 0.36 -10.93 20.52
C PRO A 60 0.38 -11.60 19.14
N ASN A 61 -0.76 -11.81 18.50
CA ASN A 61 -0.88 -12.58 17.25
C ASN A 61 -1.09 -11.69 16.02
N LEU A 62 -0.68 -10.43 16.07
CA LEU A 62 -0.86 -9.49 14.97
C LEU A 62 -0.41 -10.07 13.62
N GLY A 63 -1.33 -10.15 12.67
CA GLY A 63 -1.06 -10.62 11.30
C GLY A 63 -1.21 -12.11 11.09
N GLU A 64 -1.36 -12.88 12.15
CA GLU A 64 -1.58 -14.32 12.06
C GLU A 64 -2.98 -14.63 11.52
N ILE A 65 -3.05 -15.73 10.78
CA ILE A 65 -4.29 -16.26 10.20
C ILE A 65 -4.48 -17.69 10.67
N ALA A 66 -5.67 -18.00 11.14
CA ALA A 66 -6.02 -19.37 11.50
C ALA A 66 -7.40 -19.73 10.94
N THR A 67 -7.70 -21.00 10.87
CA THR A 67 -9.01 -21.50 10.45
C THR A 67 -9.85 -21.84 11.67
N VAL A 68 -11.07 -21.37 11.72
CA VAL A 68 -12.04 -21.70 12.77
C VAL A 68 -12.47 -23.15 12.58
N THR A 69 -12.32 -23.97 13.63
CA THR A 69 -12.65 -25.39 13.65
C THR A 69 -13.85 -25.70 14.54
N GLY A 70 -14.31 -24.73 15.33
CA GLY A 70 -15.48 -24.89 16.18
C GLY A 70 -15.94 -23.58 16.78
N THR A 71 -17.24 -23.50 17.02
CA THR A 71 -17.86 -22.37 17.71
C THR A 71 -18.76 -22.94 18.83
N SER A 72 -18.52 -22.52 20.06
CA SER A 72 -19.29 -22.97 21.23
C SER A 72 -19.59 -21.79 22.13
N SER A 73 -20.89 -21.54 22.38
CA SER A 73 -21.36 -20.39 23.15
C SER A 73 -20.79 -19.07 22.62
N ASN A 74 -19.80 -18.52 23.28
CA ASN A 74 -19.07 -17.26 22.97
C ASN A 74 -17.60 -17.50 22.63
N THR A 75 -17.22 -18.74 22.35
CA THR A 75 -15.84 -19.16 22.13
C THR A 75 -15.66 -19.68 20.72
N ILE A 76 -14.63 -19.19 20.05
CA ILE A 76 -14.16 -19.68 18.77
C ILE A 76 -12.93 -20.55 19.03
N THR A 77 -12.92 -21.76 18.47
CA THR A 77 -11.76 -22.64 18.43
C THR A 77 -11.13 -22.58 17.05
N PHE A 78 -9.81 -22.51 16.96
CA PHE A 78 -9.10 -22.35 15.70
C PHE A 78 -7.81 -23.19 15.63
N THR A 79 -7.32 -23.38 14.42
CA THR A 79 -6.05 -24.07 14.10
C THR A 79 -5.31 -23.29 13.00
N PRO A 80 -3.96 -23.20 13.01
CA PRO A 80 -3.03 -23.78 14.00
C PRO A 80 -3.09 -23.09 15.35
N ALA A 81 -2.45 -23.70 16.36
CA ALA A 81 -2.25 -23.08 17.67
C ALA A 81 -1.29 -21.87 17.54
N LEU A 82 -1.64 -20.78 18.20
CA LEU A 82 -0.91 -19.51 18.19
C LEU A 82 -0.44 -19.15 19.63
N THR A 83 -0.05 -17.91 19.84
CA THR A 83 0.14 -17.39 21.20
C THR A 83 -1.22 -17.21 21.87
N SER A 84 -1.32 -17.45 23.17
CA SER A 84 -2.59 -17.28 23.91
C SER A 84 -3.13 -15.87 23.74
N THR A 85 -4.42 -15.78 23.44
CA THR A 85 -5.12 -14.50 23.34
C THR A 85 -5.38 -13.92 24.72
N THR A 86 -5.30 -12.60 24.83
CA THR A 86 -5.57 -11.87 26.09
C THR A 86 -6.78 -10.97 25.91
N THR A 87 -7.40 -10.60 27.02
CA THR A 87 -8.49 -9.62 27.03
C THR A 87 -8.07 -8.34 26.29
N GLY A 88 -8.93 -7.84 25.42
CA GLY A 88 -8.65 -6.69 24.54
C GLY A 88 -7.90 -7.04 23.24
N SER A 89 -7.49 -8.30 23.03
CA SER A 89 -6.99 -8.73 21.71
C SER A 89 -8.11 -8.57 20.66
N THR A 90 -7.77 -8.08 19.48
CA THR A 90 -8.72 -7.88 18.38
C THR A 90 -8.43 -8.79 17.19
N ALA A 91 -9.48 -9.19 16.51
CA ALA A 91 -9.42 -9.99 15.29
C ALA A 91 -10.62 -9.69 14.39
N ILE A 92 -10.56 -10.13 13.14
CA ILE A 92 -11.73 -10.20 12.26
C ILE A 92 -11.93 -11.63 11.76
N LEU A 93 -13.18 -12.05 11.69
CA LEU A 93 -13.56 -13.26 10.97
C LEU A 93 -13.92 -12.90 9.54
N VAL A 94 -13.40 -13.64 8.58
CA VAL A 94 -13.66 -13.45 7.15
C VAL A 94 -13.93 -14.78 6.47
N ASN A 95 -14.24 -14.75 5.18
CA ASN A 95 -14.48 -15.93 4.34
C ASN A 95 -15.67 -16.76 4.82
N LYS A 96 -16.83 -16.13 4.94
CA LYS A 96 -18.08 -16.73 5.41
C LYS A 96 -18.35 -18.10 4.78
N ARG A 97 -18.15 -19.16 5.55
CA ARG A 97 -18.38 -20.57 5.14
C ARG A 97 -17.68 -20.94 3.83
N GLY A 98 -16.47 -20.42 3.57
CA GLY A 98 -15.74 -20.68 2.33
C GLY A 98 -16.34 -20.06 1.07
N ARG A 99 -17.34 -19.18 1.22
CA ARG A 99 -17.99 -18.47 0.10
C ARG A 99 -17.59 -16.98 -0.01
N GLY A 100 -16.92 -16.46 1.01
CA GLY A 100 -16.37 -15.13 1.04
C GLY A 100 -14.96 -15.06 0.45
N PHE A 101 -14.26 -13.98 0.79
CA PHE A 101 -12.88 -13.76 0.38
C PHE A 101 -11.92 -14.09 1.53
N ARG A 102 -10.79 -14.69 1.20
CA ARG A 102 -9.72 -14.95 2.16
C ARG A 102 -8.89 -13.68 2.40
N ILE A 103 -8.20 -13.62 3.52
CA ILE A 103 -7.29 -12.50 3.82
C ILE A 103 -6.26 -12.27 2.70
N GLN A 104 -5.78 -13.36 2.08
CA GLN A 104 -4.85 -13.24 0.95
C GLN A 104 -5.48 -12.61 -0.30
N ASP A 105 -6.78 -12.79 -0.52
CA ASP A 105 -7.49 -12.16 -1.62
C ASP A 105 -7.63 -10.65 -1.39
N TYR A 106 -7.91 -10.22 -0.16
CA TYR A 106 -7.90 -8.81 0.24
C TYR A 106 -6.53 -8.17 0.03
N LYS A 107 -5.44 -8.82 0.48
CA LYS A 107 -4.07 -8.35 0.28
C LYS A 107 -3.71 -8.17 -1.20
N ARG A 108 -4.08 -9.14 -2.04
CA ARG A 108 -3.86 -9.08 -3.49
C ARG A 108 -4.67 -7.98 -4.15
N ALA A 109 -5.94 -7.83 -3.76
CA ALA A 109 -6.82 -6.81 -4.33
C ALA A 109 -6.35 -5.39 -4.00
N ILE A 110 -5.90 -5.14 -2.77
CA ILE A 110 -5.33 -3.84 -2.37
C ILE A 110 -4.07 -3.54 -3.18
N ASN A 111 -3.15 -4.50 -3.30
CA ASN A 111 -1.93 -4.31 -4.10
C ASN A 111 -2.24 -4.15 -5.59
N GLY A 112 -3.24 -4.86 -6.12
CA GLY A 112 -3.74 -4.65 -7.48
C GLY A 112 -4.32 -3.24 -7.68
N ALA A 113 -5.07 -2.73 -6.71
CA ALA A 113 -5.57 -1.36 -6.73
C ALA A 113 -4.43 -0.34 -6.74
N ILE A 114 -3.39 -0.53 -5.91
CA ILE A 114 -2.20 0.32 -5.89
C ILE A 114 -1.49 0.32 -7.25
N GLN A 115 -1.36 -0.83 -7.91
CA GLN A 115 -0.77 -0.91 -9.25
C GLN A 115 -1.58 -0.11 -10.29
N ASP A 116 -2.90 -0.22 -10.25
CA ASP A 116 -3.79 0.53 -11.14
C ASP A 116 -3.68 2.04 -10.90
N PHE A 117 -3.60 2.46 -9.63
CA PHE A 117 -3.41 3.87 -9.27
C PHE A 117 -2.05 4.40 -9.71
N ASN A 118 -0.98 3.61 -9.57
CA ASN A 118 0.35 3.96 -10.06
C ASN A 118 0.40 4.18 -11.58
N GLY A 119 -0.53 3.63 -12.34
CA GLY A 119 -0.69 3.88 -13.76
C GLY A 119 -1.27 5.26 -14.10
N THR A 120 -1.99 5.89 -13.15
CA THR A 120 -2.71 7.15 -13.36
C THR A 120 -2.23 8.29 -12.50
N ALA A 121 -1.70 8.01 -11.32
CA ALA A 121 -1.29 9.00 -10.33
C ALA A 121 0.07 8.63 -9.73
N LEU A 122 0.82 9.64 -9.35
CA LEU A 122 2.12 9.51 -8.70
C LEU A 122 2.11 10.34 -7.41
N ILE A 123 2.93 9.94 -6.46
CA ILE A 123 3.06 10.60 -5.16
C ILE A 123 4.14 11.67 -5.24
N PRO A 124 3.85 12.94 -4.92
CA PRO A 124 4.87 13.97 -4.79
C PRO A 124 5.90 13.58 -3.74
N THR A 125 7.17 13.72 -4.06
CA THR A 125 8.26 13.37 -3.14
C THR A 125 9.42 14.35 -3.24
N ILE A 126 10.18 14.43 -2.15
CA ILE A 126 11.49 15.07 -2.11
C ILE A 126 12.47 14.03 -1.58
N GLU A 127 13.25 13.46 -2.48
CA GLU A 127 14.26 12.48 -2.10
C GLU A 127 15.59 13.18 -1.87
N THR A 128 16.18 12.93 -0.71
CA THR A 128 17.52 13.43 -0.37
C THR A 128 18.52 12.33 -0.61
N ILE A 129 19.45 12.57 -1.49
CA ILE A 129 20.52 11.63 -1.85
C ILE A 129 21.79 12.14 -1.20
N SER A 130 22.34 11.35 -0.30
CA SER A 130 23.63 11.59 0.33
C SER A 130 24.47 10.33 0.21
N PRO A 131 25.69 10.41 -0.12
CA PRO A 131 26.38 11.35 -0.99
C PRO A 131 26.49 10.70 -2.36
N VAL A 132 26.42 11.38 -3.41
CA VAL A 132 27.35 11.08 -4.47
C VAL A 132 26.91 11.75 -5.77
N PHE A 133 27.17 12.98 -5.85
CA PHE A 133 27.43 13.55 -7.15
C PHE A 133 28.91 13.30 -7.44
N ASP A 134 29.20 12.51 -8.45
CA ASP A 134 30.53 12.43 -9.03
C ASP A 134 30.65 13.51 -10.07
N ALA A 135 31.47 14.53 -9.78
CA ALA A 135 31.66 15.65 -10.67
C ALA A 135 32.38 15.25 -11.96
N ASP A 136 33.19 14.21 -11.92
CA ASP A 136 33.96 13.76 -13.08
C ASP A 136 33.03 13.13 -14.12
N ASP A 137 32.00 12.44 -13.68
CA ASP A 137 31.03 11.80 -14.58
C ASP A 137 29.79 12.65 -14.86
N GLY A 138 29.45 13.59 -13.99
CA GLY A 138 28.27 14.44 -14.09
C GLY A 138 26.94 13.70 -13.91
N TYR A 139 26.95 12.50 -13.33
CA TYR A 139 25.79 11.66 -13.17
C TYR A 139 25.34 11.54 -11.72
N LEU A 140 24.04 11.46 -11.55
CA LEU A 140 23.37 11.19 -10.28
C LEU A 140 22.52 9.92 -10.42
N THR A 141 22.84 8.91 -9.64
CA THR A 141 21.97 7.74 -9.51
C THR A 141 20.72 8.12 -8.70
N VAL A 142 19.55 7.83 -9.25
CA VAL A 142 18.27 8.17 -8.61
C VAL A 142 17.66 6.94 -7.94
N PRO A 143 16.81 7.12 -6.90
CA PRO A 143 16.07 6.04 -6.30
C PRO A 143 15.21 5.29 -7.32
N ALA A 144 15.15 3.96 -7.20
CA ALA A 144 14.48 3.09 -8.17
C ALA A 144 12.94 3.32 -8.22
N ASP A 145 12.35 3.85 -7.16
CA ASP A 145 10.93 4.18 -7.08
C ASP A 145 10.58 5.56 -7.63
N LEU A 146 11.58 6.42 -7.92
CA LEU A 146 11.35 7.73 -8.52
C LEU A 146 10.95 7.56 -9.98
N ALA A 147 9.73 7.99 -10.33
CA ALA A 147 9.19 7.90 -11.68
C ALA A 147 9.44 9.15 -12.51
N GLU A 148 9.36 10.32 -11.90
CA GLU A 148 9.47 11.62 -12.57
C GLU A 148 10.19 12.61 -11.66
N ALA A 149 11.00 13.48 -12.24
CA ALA A 149 11.65 14.59 -11.54
C ALA A 149 11.30 15.91 -12.24
N TYR A 150 11.22 17.00 -11.46
CA TYR A 150 11.02 18.35 -12.03
C TYR A 150 12.00 19.39 -11.52
N ARG A 151 12.69 19.12 -10.41
CA ARG A 151 13.67 20.02 -9.82
C ARG A 151 14.75 19.25 -9.09
N ILE A 152 16.00 19.66 -9.28
CA ILE A 152 17.14 19.11 -8.55
C ILE A 152 17.88 20.26 -7.90
N GLU A 153 18.27 20.08 -6.66
CA GLU A 153 19.00 21.05 -5.87
C GLU A 153 20.18 20.37 -5.17
N TYR A 154 21.25 21.11 -5.00
CA TYR A 154 22.37 20.68 -4.15
C TYR A 154 22.51 21.64 -2.96
N GLN A 155 23.01 21.13 -1.85
CA GLN A 155 23.32 21.93 -0.69
C GLN A 155 24.76 22.41 -0.75
N ASN A 156 24.96 23.73 -0.82
CA ASN A 156 26.30 24.29 -0.82
C ASN A 156 26.95 24.23 0.58
N THR A 157 28.23 24.62 0.66
CA THR A 157 29.00 24.66 1.92
C THR A 157 28.43 25.58 3.00
N GLN A 158 27.54 26.49 2.63
CA GLN A 158 26.82 27.38 3.55
C GLN A 158 25.47 26.83 3.98
N GLY A 159 25.13 25.60 3.60
CA GLY A 159 23.85 24.96 3.92
C GLY A 159 22.66 25.44 3.08
N ARG A 160 22.89 26.22 2.03
CA ARG A 160 21.82 26.72 1.15
C ARG A 160 21.58 25.75 0.00
N TRP A 161 20.30 25.56 -0.34
CA TRP A 161 19.88 24.76 -1.47
C TRP A 161 19.87 25.61 -2.75
N LEU A 162 20.57 25.14 -3.76
CA LEU A 162 20.70 25.81 -5.07
C LEU A 162 20.23 24.87 -6.18
N GLU A 163 19.36 25.39 -7.05
CA GLU A 163 18.85 24.62 -8.20
C GLU A 163 19.93 24.43 -9.25
N VAL A 164 20.01 23.23 -9.81
CA VAL A 164 20.92 22.90 -10.90
C VAL A 164 20.18 22.63 -12.19
N LYS A 165 20.84 22.94 -13.33
CA LYS A 165 20.38 22.46 -14.63
C LYS A 165 20.65 20.98 -14.75
N TRP A 166 19.71 20.24 -15.29
CA TRP A 166 19.81 18.82 -15.45
C TRP A 166 19.06 18.31 -16.68
N ALA A 167 19.47 17.15 -17.19
CA ALA A 167 18.79 16.44 -18.26
C ALA A 167 18.51 14.99 -17.81
N SER A 168 17.31 14.50 -18.12
CA SER A 168 17.02 13.09 -17.99
C SER A 168 17.65 12.35 -19.17
N ARG A 169 18.15 11.15 -18.96
CA ARG A 169 18.71 10.29 -20.02
C ARG A 169 17.72 9.96 -21.14
N ALA A 170 16.44 10.17 -20.95
CA ALA A 170 15.41 9.97 -21.96
C ALA A 170 15.41 11.01 -23.10
N GLY A 171 16.31 11.98 -23.07
CA GLY A 171 16.48 12.96 -24.13
C GLY A 171 17.22 12.36 -25.34
N SER A 172 16.90 12.86 -26.51
CA SER A 172 17.28 12.46 -27.86
C SER A 172 18.79 12.49 -28.21
N ASP A 173 19.67 12.58 -27.25
CA ASP A 173 21.06 12.97 -27.48
C ASP A 173 22.07 11.81 -27.59
N GLY A 174 21.61 10.65 -28.05
CA GLY A 174 22.52 9.65 -28.60
C GLY A 174 23.49 8.95 -27.63
N TRP A 175 23.13 8.80 -26.37
CA TRP A 175 24.00 8.20 -25.37
C TRP A 175 24.02 6.68 -25.45
N THR A 176 25.17 6.11 -25.65
CA THR A 176 25.38 4.68 -25.97
C THR A 176 25.81 3.81 -24.80
N ALA A 177 26.01 4.33 -23.60
CA ALA A 177 26.35 3.51 -22.45
C ALA A 177 25.11 3.27 -21.59
N GLU A 178 24.76 2.01 -21.36
CA GLU A 178 23.68 1.58 -20.48
C GLU A 178 24.17 1.41 -19.04
N PRO A 179 23.96 2.36 -18.12
CA PRO A 179 24.01 2.02 -16.71
C PRO A 179 22.75 1.19 -16.37
N SER A 180 22.93 0.19 -15.55
CA SER A 180 21.85 -0.67 -15.04
C SER A 180 20.88 0.03 -14.09
N ALA A 181 21.08 1.32 -13.78
CA ALA A 181 20.26 2.15 -12.91
C ALA A 181 19.82 3.43 -13.61
N ALA A 182 18.70 3.99 -13.20
CA ALA A 182 18.25 5.30 -13.65
C ALA A 182 19.26 6.37 -13.23
N VAL A 183 19.67 7.18 -14.19
CA VAL A 183 20.62 8.27 -13.95
C VAL A 183 20.08 9.59 -14.49
N ILE A 184 20.42 10.66 -13.79
CA ILE A 184 20.19 12.02 -14.20
C ILE A 184 21.57 12.66 -14.45
N ARG A 185 21.72 13.34 -15.55
CA ARG A 185 22.89 14.17 -15.81
C ARG A 185 22.64 15.56 -15.27
N ILE A 186 23.59 16.05 -14.50
CA ILE A 186 23.64 17.46 -14.10
C ILE A 186 24.48 18.22 -15.12
N GLU A 187 23.87 19.24 -15.72
CA GLU A 187 24.52 20.08 -16.69
C GLU A 187 25.18 21.29 -16.00
N GLY A 188 26.48 21.41 -16.17
CA GLY A 188 27.25 22.51 -15.63
C GLY A 188 27.27 22.50 -14.10
N PRO A 189 28.07 21.60 -13.48
CA PRO A 189 28.33 21.76 -12.08
C PRO A 189 28.95 23.14 -11.86
N PRO A 190 28.58 23.82 -10.75
CA PRO A 190 29.44 24.90 -10.28
C PRO A 190 30.82 24.29 -10.11
N ALA A 191 31.84 24.89 -10.73
CA ALA A 191 33.20 24.35 -10.91
C ALA A 191 33.87 23.87 -9.61
N ASP A 192 33.35 24.29 -8.46
CA ASP A 192 33.82 23.92 -7.11
C ASP A 192 32.81 23.07 -6.33
N ALA A 193 31.68 22.73 -6.92
CA ALA A 193 30.61 22.01 -6.25
C ALA A 193 30.72 20.53 -6.47
N ALA A 194 31.85 20.07 -6.23
CA ALA A 194 31.99 18.75 -6.66
C ALA A 194 31.61 17.67 -5.63
N ASN A 195 32.46 16.78 -5.56
CA ASN A 195 32.33 15.50 -4.87
C ASN A 195 31.84 15.63 -3.44
N GLY A 196 30.73 15.00 -3.14
CA GLY A 196 30.22 14.84 -1.78
C GLY A 196 29.12 15.80 -1.32
N TYR A 197 28.57 16.63 -2.19
CA TYR A 197 27.42 17.44 -1.80
C TYR A 197 26.14 16.63 -1.70
N THR A 198 25.34 16.97 -0.70
CA THR A 198 23.98 16.43 -0.57
C THR A 198 23.11 17.00 -1.68
N VAL A 199 22.44 16.14 -2.40
CA VAL A 199 21.50 16.48 -3.47
C VAL A 199 20.09 16.11 -3.05
N ARG A 200 19.11 16.93 -3.39
CA ARG A 200 17.71 16.57 -3.28
C ARG A 200 17.00 16.67 -4.62
N ILE A 201 16.15 15.68 -4.87
CA ILE A 201 15.35 15.59 -6.08
C ILE A 201 13.90 15.82 -5.69
N HIS A 202 13.28 16.83 -6.28
CA HIS A 202 11.86 17.06 -6.21
C HIS A 202 11.21 16.33 -7.40
N GLY A 203 10.30 15.43 -7.11
CA GLY A 203 9.73 14.60 -8.14
C GLY A 203 8.44 13.92 -7.72
N TYR A 204 8.15 12.87 -8.43
CA TYR A 204 7.01 12.00 -8.17
C TYR A 204 7.50 10.56 -8.16
N LYS A 205 6.99 9.78 -7.20
CA LYS A 205 7.29 8.37 -7.10
C LYS A 205 6.04 7.50 -7.17
N ARG A 206 6.23 6.23 -7.47
CA ARG A 206 5.20 5.22 -7.38
C ARG A 206 5.01 4.79 -5.93
N GLN A 207 3.78 4.48 -5.54
CA GLN A 207 3.52 3.81 -4.29
C GLN A 207 4.09 2.39 -4.35
N ALA A 208 4.95 2.03 -3.40
CA ALA A 208 5.40 0.66 -3.24
C ALA A 208 4.23 -0.27 -2.90
N LEU A 209 4.30 -1.52 -3.32
CA LEU A 209 3.34 -2.53 -2.90
C LEU A 209 3.51 -2.79 -1.41
N LEU A 210 2.38 -2.99 -0.72
CA LEU A 210 2.37 -3.22 0.71
C LEU A 210 2.65 -4.69 1.01
N SER A 211 3.58 -4.96 1.89
CA SER A 211 3.99 -6.30 2.32
C SER A 211 3.80 -6.51 3.82
N ALA A 212 4.31 -5.61 4.63
CA ALA A 212 4.12 -5.62 6.07
C ALA A 212 2.80 -4.91 6.44
N LEU A 213 2.16 -5.35 7.51
CA LEU A 213 0.89 -4.77 7.99
C LEU A 213 1.02 -3.30 8.42
N THR A 214 2.24 -2.88 8.75
CA THR A 214 2.59 -1.51 9.12
C THR A 214 2.93 -0.61 7.92
N ASP A 215 3.10 -1.19 6.71
CA ASP A 215 3.36 -0.41 5.52
C ASP A 215 2.19 0.54 5.27
N THR A 216 2.50 1.76 4.84
CA THR A 216 1.50 2.81 4.62
C THR A 216 1.25 3.06 3.13
N CYS A 217 0.02 3.41 2.80
CA CYS A 217 -0.40 3.83 1.49
C CYS A 217 -0.68 5.33 1.49
N ALA A 218 0.01 6.07 0.64
CA ALA A 218 -0.16 7.51 0.50
C ALA A 218 -1.32 7.91 -0.45
N PHE A 219 -1.91 6.95 -1.19
CA PHE A 219 -3.11 7.21 -1.96
C PHE A 219 -4.36 7.32 -1.08
N ASP A 220 -5.39 8.00 -1.58
CA ASP A 220 -6.68 8.06 -0.91
C ASP A 220 -7.22 6.66 -0.61
N SER A 221 -7.42 6.39 0.67
CA SER A 221 -7.85 5.08 1.14
C SER A 221 -9.25 4.69 0.64
N GLY A 222 -10.14 5.66 0.44
CA GLY A 222 -11.46 5.41 -0.13
C GLY A 222 -11.36 4.89 -1.56
N GLY A 223 -10.52 5.54 -2.37
CA GLY A 223 -10.27 5.11 -3.73
C GLY A 223 -9.60 3.74 -3.83
N ILE A 224 -8.60 3.47 -2.99
CA ILE A 224 -7.95 2.15 -2.94
C ILE A 224 -8.95 1.06 -2.54
N VAL A 225 -9.76 1.29 -1.51
CA VAL A 225 -10.76 0.32 -1.04
C VAL A 225 -11.82 0.07 -2.13
N ALA A 226 -12.36 1.11 -2.76
CA ALA A 226 -13.33 0.96 -3.84
C ALA A 226 -12.75 0.18 -5.04
N ARG A 227 -11.51 0.48 -5.43
CA ARG A 227 -10.84 -0.25 -6.51
C ARG A 227 -10.56 -1.71 -6.15
N ALA A 228 -10.11 -1.98 -4.93
CA ALA A 228 -9.89 -3.33 -4.44
C ALA A 228 -11.20 -4.13 -4.36
N ALA A 229 -12.30 -3.52 -3.88
CA ALA A 229 -13.64 -4.10 -3.87
C ALA A 229 -14.13 -4.43 -5.29
N TYR A 230 -13.89 -3.54 -6.25
CA TYR A 230 -14.16 -3.83 -7.66
C TYR A 230 -13.39 -5.05 -8.16
N LEU A 231 -12.09 -5.14 -7.88
CA LEU A 231 -11.26 -6.28 -8.32
C LEU A 231 -11.75 -7.61 -7.71
N LEU A 232 -12.11 -7.61 -6.43
CA LEU A 232 -12.66 -8.78 -5.75
C LEU A 232 -14.01 -9.20 -6.33
N THR A 233 -14.96 -8.27 -6.42
CA THR A 233 -16.31 -8.56 -6.92
C THR A 233 -16.29 -9.00 -8.37
N ARG A 234 -15.45 -8.39 -9.21
CA ARG A 234 -15.24 -8.81 -10.59
C ARG A 234 -14.72 -10.23 -10.68
N SER A 235 -13.74 -10.61 -9.84
CA SER A 235 -13.20 -11.97 -9.82
C SER A 235 -14.20 -13.02 -9.33
N ALA A 236 -15.19 -12.60 -8.55
CA ALA A 236 -16.22 -13.47 -7.99
C ALA A 236 -17.49 -13.53 -8.86
N LEU A 237 -17.65 -12.62 -9.82
CA LEU A 237 -18.87 -12.53 -10.64
C LEU A 237 -19.20 -13.82 -11.38
N ASP A 238 -18.19 -14.52 -11.89
CA ASP A 238 -18.36 -15.80 -12.60
C ASP A 238 -18.84 -16.92 -11.66
N ARG A 239 -18.61 -16.77 -10.36
CA ARG A 239 -18.98 -17.77 -9.33
C ARG A 239 -20.34 -17.48 -8.69
N ASP A 240 -20.68 -16.19 -8.56
CA ASP A 240 -21.92 -15.77 -7.87
C ASP A 240 -22.45 -14.48 -8.52
N PRO A 241 -23.60 -14.58 -9.27
CA PRO A 241 -24.23 -13.44 -9.94
C PRO A 241 -24.66 -12.30 -9.01
N LYS A 242 -24.78 -12.55 -7.69
CA LYS A 242 -25.13 -11.49 -6.71
C LYS A 242 -24.16 -10.29 -6.75
N TYR A 243 -22.92 -10.49 -7.20
CA TYR A 243 -21.93 -9.43 -7.31
C TYR A 243 -22.14 -8.48 -8.50
N ALA A 244 -23.06 -8.78 -9.43
CA ALA A 244 -23.22 -7.98 -10.65
C ALA A 244 -23.52 -6.50 -10.40
N GLN A 245 -24.39 -6.19 -9.44
CA GLN A 245 -24.68 -4.79 -9.08
C GLN A 245 -23.52 -4.13 -8.34
N GLN A 246 -22.86 -4.87 -7.44
CA GLN A 246 -21.72 -4.36 -6.68
C GLN A 246 -20.53 -4.04 -7.58
N VAL A 247 -20.28 -4.85 -8.61
CA VAL A 247 -19.22 -4.59 -9.61
C VAL A 247 -19.41 -3.23 -10.26
N LEU A 248 -20.64 -2.88 -10.66
CA LEU A 248 -20.93 -1.59 -11.29
C LEU A 248 -20.73 -0.42 -10.31
N LEU A 249 -21.21 -0.55 -9.09
CA LEU A 249 -21.07 0.48 -8.04
C LEU A 249 -19.59 0.74 -7.74
N TYR A 250 -18.84 -0.29 -7.37
CA TYR A 250 -17.44 -0.14 -7.01
C TYR A 250 -16.57 0.31 -8.19
N ARG A 251 -16.93 -0.07 -9.42
CA ARG A 251 -16.28 0.46 -10.61
C ARG A 251 -16.44 1.96 -10.71
N GLN A 252 -17.66 2.48 -10.57
CA GLN A 252 -17.93 3.90 -10.63
C GLN A 252 -17.19 4.67 -9.54
N GLU A 253 -17.24 4.21 -8.30
CA GLU A 253 -16.55 4.84 -7.17
C GLU A 253 -15.02 4.86 -7.39
N ALA A 254 -14.45 3.77 -7.89
CA ALA A 254 -13.02 3.69 -8.20
C ALA A 254 -12.62 4.65 -9.33
N GLU A 255 -13.41 4.74 -10.40
CA GLU A 255 -13.17 5.66 -11.52
C GLU A 255 -13.25 7.12 -11.08
N GLU A 256 -14.22 7.46 -10.22
CA GLU A 256 -14.32 8.80 -9.62
C GLU A 256 -13.10 9.12 -8.74
N ALA A 257 -12.69 8.19 -7.88
CA ALA A 257 -11.51 8.37 -7.04
C ALA A 257 -10.24 8.58 -7.89
N MET A 258 -10.03 7.76 -8.91
CA MET A 258 -8.89 7.91 -9.82
C MET A 258 -8.93 9.23 -10.60
N SER A 259 -10.11 9.71 -10.99
CA SER A 259 -10.25 11.00 -11.69
C SER A 259 -9.88 12.20 -10.83
N ARG A 260 -10.12 12.12 -9.52
CA ARG A 260 -9.76 13.17 -8.55
C ARG A 260 -8.25 13.24 -8.26
N LEU A 261 -7.53 12.14 -8.50
CA LEU A 261 -6.09 12.02 -8.24
C LEU A 261 -5.21 12.52 -9.38
N ARG A 262 -5.77 13.12 -10.43
CA ARG A 262 -4.95 13.76 -11.47
C ARG A 262 -4.13 14.88 -10.84
N VAL A 263 -2.92 14.53 -10.46
CA VAL A 263 -1.93 15.51 -9.98
C VAL A 263 -1.66 16.49 -11.11
N LEU A 264 -1.79 17.78 -10.82
CA LEU A 264 -1.29 18.82 -11.72
C LEU A 264 0.23 18.67 -11.72
N ARG A 265 0.75 18.04 -12.76
CA ARG A 265 2.19 17.86 -12.93
C ARG A 265 2.83 19.23 -13.17
N ASP A 266 3.94 19.47 -12.51
CA ASP A 266 4.76 20.64 -12.82
C ASP A 266 5.16 20.58 -14.32
N PRO A 267 5.02 21.65 -15.10
CA PRO A 267 5.35 21.66 -16.53
C PRO A 267 6.84 21.36 -16.81
N ARG A 268 7.70 21.47 -15.79
CA ARG A 268 9.13 21.09 -15.87
C ARG A 268 9.38 19.59 -15.62
N THR A 269 8.32 18.84 -15.32
CA THR A 269 8.46 17.40 -15.01
C THR A 269 9.03 16.63 -16.19
N ARG A 270 10.04 15.82 -15.92
CA ARG A 270 10.67 14.91 -16.88
C ARG A 270 10.62 13.49 -16.36
N THR A 271 10.30 12.56 -17.25
CA THR A 271 10.25 11.14 -16.89
C THR A 271 11.68 10.63 -16.66
N VAL A 272 11.86 9.97 -15.53
CA VAL A 272 13.08 9.21 -15.23
C VAL A 272 12.79 7.77 -15.64
N ARG A 273 13.52 7.25 -16.62
CA ARG A 273 13.39 5.83 -17.03
C ARG A 273 14.28 4.98 -16.14
N ASN A 274 13.66 4.02 -15.49
CA ASN A 274 14.33 2.94 -14.76
C ASN A 274 14.68 1.81 -15.71
#